data_104cd23d1e2e7b41bd3d468ec3b2c482
#
_entry.id   104cd23d1e2e7b41bd3d468ec3b2c482
#
_cell.length_a   1.000
_cell.length_b   1.000
_cell.length_c   1.000
_cell.angle_alpha   90.00
_cell.angle_beta   90.00
_cell.angle_gamma   90.00
#
_symmetry.space_group_name_H-M   'P 1'
#
loop_
_entity.id
_entity.type
_entity.pdbx_description
1 polymer ?
#
loop_
_entity_poly.entity_id
_entity_poly.type
_entity_poly.pdbx_seq_one_letter_code
_entity_poly.pdbx_strand_id
1 'polypeptide(L)'
;GHIDGTGTISDIRKDDNAVWYRINADDSILRYVVEKGSITIDGISLTVATVTDKYFEVSVIPHTREVTILGDKRLSDVVNLETDIIAKYVEKLLCPYGGSRTVLDNGDYNQSFNNSSNAKSKISNNVNSNVDIKSKNSGITKEFLLENGF
;
A
#
# COMPACT_ATOMS: atom_id res chain seq x y z
N GLY A 1 -18.06 -0.76 9.73
CA GLY A 1 -16.91 -0.80 8.83
C GLY A 1 -15.62 -0.96 9.60
N HIS A 2 -14.56 -1.24 8.88
CA HIS A 2 -13.23 -1.49 9.43
C HIS A 2 -12.33 -0.31 9.05
N ILE A 3 -12.60 0.86 9.64
CA ILE A 3 -11.81 2.07 9.37
C ILE A 3 -10.35 1.88 9.77
N ASP A 4 -9.44 2.39 8.93
CA ASP A 4 -8.00 2.38 9.17
C ASP A 4 -7.49 3.65 9.81
N GLY A 5 -8.23 4.74 9.61
CA GLY A 5 -7.91 6.05 10.14
C GLY A 5 -8.89 7.10 9.65
N THR A 6 -8.48 8.35 9.75
CA THR A 6 -9.30 9.50 9.33
C THR A 6 -8.52 10.39 8.37
N GLY A 7 -9.26 11.17 7.60
CA GLY A 7 -8.73 12.24 6.76
C GLY A 7 -9.53 13.52 6.94
N THR A 8 -9.02 14.63 6.42
CA THR A 8 -9.68 15.93 6.46
C THR A 8 -9.94 16.43 5.04
N ILE A 9 -11.16 16.82 4.75
CA ILE A 9 -11.51 17.43 3.46
C ILE A 9 -10.84 18.80 3.35
N SER A 10 -9.86 18.92 2.46
CA SER A 10 -9.06 20.13 2.26
C SER A 10 -9.49 20.95 1.05
N ASP A 11 -10.27 20.38 0.15
CA ASP A 11 -10.84 21.08 -1.01
C ASP A 11 -12.11 20.39 -1.51
N ILE A 12 -13.07 21.16 -1.97
CA ILE A 12 -14.28 20.70 -2.66
C ILE A 12 -14.51 21.61 -3.86
N ARG A 13 -14.36 21.07 -5.07
CA ARG A 13 -14.56 21.84 -6.30
C ARG A 13 -15.53 21.13 -7.25
N LYS A 14 -16.34 21.92 -7.94
CA LYS A 14 -17.16 21.45 -9.05
C LYS A 14 -16.33 21.57 -10.34
N ASP A 15 -16.38 20.55 -11.16
CA ASP A 15 -15.76 20.51 -12.45
C ASP A 15 -16.67 19.76 -13.42
N ASP A 16 -17.35 20.50 -14.29
CA ASP A 16 -18.37 20.01 -15.23
C ASP A 16 -19.42 19.14 -14.53
N ASN A 17 -19.48 17.86 -14.82
CA ASN A 17 -20.44 16.89 -14.29
C ASN A 17 -19.89 16.13 -13.06
N ALA A 18 -18.90 16.64 -12.36
CA ALA A 18 -18.32 15.99 -11.19
C ALA A 18 -18.08 16.97 -10.05
N VAL A 19 -18.09 16.45 -8.84
CA VAL A 19 -17.61 17.13 -7.64
C VAL A 19 -16.36 16.43 -7.15
N TRP A 20 -15.29 17.17 -7.06
CA TRP A 20 -14.00 16.67 -6.61
C TRP A 20 -13.84 16.96 -5.12
N TYR A 21 -13.42 15.94 -4.38
CA TYR A 21 -13.07 16.07 -2.98
C TYR A 21 -11.59 15.75 -2.84
N ARG A 22 -10.83 16.69 -2.26
CA ARG A 22 -9.46 16.47 -1.84
C ARG A 22 -9.43 16.17 -0.36
N ILE A 23 -8.77 15.07 0.01
CA ILE A 23 -8.71 14.60 1.39
C ILE A 23 -7.24 14.45 1.79
N ASN A 24 -6.82 15.23 2.78
CA ASN A 24 -5.53 15.07 3.43
C ASN A 24 -5.60 13.88 4.37
N ALA A 25 -4.59 13.02 4.35
CA ALA A 25 -4.48 11.87 5.22
C ALA A 25 -3.03 11.61 5.60
N ASP A 26 -2.84 10.84 6.66
CA ASP A 26 -1.51 10.45 7.12
C ASP A 26 -0.83 9.47 6.17
N ASP A 27 0.49 9.41 6.20
CA ASP A 27 1.32 8.50 5.40
C ASP A 27 0.93 7.03 5.61
N SER A 28 0.50 6.67 6.83
CA SER A 28 0.01 5.32 7.17
C SER A 28 -1.22 4.89 6.36
N ILE A 29 -2.01 5.85 5.86
CA ILE A 29 -3.15 5.64 4.97
C ILE A 29 -2.70 5.76 3.52
N LEU A 30 -2.01 6.88 3.17
CA LEU A 30 -1.64 7.20 1.79
C LEU A 30 -0.78 6.12 1.13
N ARG A 31 0.06 5.41 1.90
CA ARG A 31 0.88 4.29 1.40
C ARG A 31 0.06 3.13 0.78
N TYR A 32 -1.20 3.00 1.13
CA TYR A 32 -2.11 1.99 0.58
C TYR A 32 -3.07 2.54 -0.46
N VAL A 33 -3.06 3.84 -0.70
CA VAL A 33 -3.90 4.50 -1.69
C VAL A 33 -3.16 4.54 -3.02
N VAL A 34 -3.79 4.04 -4.06
CA VAL A 34 -3.23 4.05 -5.42
C VAL A 34 -4.20 4.69 -6.39
N GLU A 35 -3.67 5.42 -7.38
CA GLU A 35 -4.49 5.99 -8.44
C GLU A 35 -5.26 4.91 -9.18
N LYS A 36 -6.53 5.15 -9.47
CA LYS A 36 -7.51 4.19 -10.01
C LYS A 36 -7.88 3.02 -9.08
N GLY A 37 -7.28 2.96 -7.90
CA GLY A 37 -7.69 2.02 -6.85
C GLY A 37 -8.96 2.46 -6.14
N SER A 38 -9.39 1.66 -5.16
CA SER A 38 -10.57 1.91 -4.34
C SER A 38 -10.18 2.43 -2.95
N ILE A 39 -10.93 3.40 -2.46
CA ILE A 39 -10.90 3.83 -1.06
C ILE A 39 -12.33 4.02 -0.56
N THR A 40 -12.57 3.66 0.70
CA THR A 40 -13.86 3.87 1.34
C THR A 40 -13.81 5.13 2.21
N ILE A 41 -14.73 6.06 1.98
CA ILE A 41 -14.88 7.33 2.70
C ILE A 41 -16.23 7.31 3.41
N ASP A 42 -16.22 7.32 4.74
CA ASP A 42 -17.45 7.23 5.57
C ASP A 42 -18.41 6.10 5.13
N GLY A 43 -17.86 4.95 4.71
CA GLY A 43 -18.64 3.80 4.26
C GLY A 43 -18.96 3.77 2.76
N ILE A 44 -18.55 4.77 1.99
CA ILE A 44 -18.80 4.88 0.54
C ILE A 44 -17.53 4.53 -0.20
N SER A 45 -17.55 3.45 -0.99
CA SER A 45 -16.43 3.04 -1.83
C SER A 45 -16.34 3.92 -3.07
N LEU A 46 -15.18 4.53 -3.29
CA LEU A 46 -14.93 5.48 -4.37
C LEU A 46 -13.61 5.17 -5.08
N THR A 47 -13.54 5.52 -6.36
CA THR A 47 -12.31 5.41 -7.13
C THR A 47 -11.39 6.61 -6.86
N VAL A 48 -10.13 6.34 -6.57
CA VAL A 48 -9.10 7.35 -6.43
C VAL A 48 -8.74 7.92 -7.80
N ALA A 49 -8.89 9.23 -7.96
CA ALA A 49 -8.56 9.93 -9.20
C ALA A 49 -7.10 10.40 -9.24
N THR A 50 -6.58 10.86 -8.10
CA THR A 50 -5.20 11.35 -7.94
C THR A 50 -4.71 11.03 -6.53
N VAL A 51 -3.42 10.74 -6.38
CA VAL A 51 -2.78 10.55 -5.07
C VAL A 51 -1.41 11.24 -5.06
N THR A 52 -1.06 11.81 -3.91
CA THR A 52 0.23 12.44 -3.61
C THR A 52 0.70 12.00 -2.23
N ASP A 53 1.85 12.51 -1.79
CA ASP A 53 2.40 12.25 -0.44
C ASP A 53 1.57 12.86 0.70
N LYS A 54 0.59 13.75 0.40
CA LYS A 54 -0.15 14.53 1.42
C LYS A 54 -1.65 14.35 1.34
N TYR A 55 -2.16 14.01 0.18
CA TYR A 55 -3.58 13.91 -0.07
C TYR A 55 -3.90 12.96 -1.21
N PHE A 56 -5.14 12.57 -1.30
CA PHE A 56 -5.73 11.97 -2.48
C PHE A 56 -6.99 12.72 -2.90
N GLU A 57 -7.44 12.51 -4.13
CA GLU A 57 -8.67 13.09 -4.66
C GLU A 57 -9.58 12.00 -5.21
N VAL A 58 -10.88 12.21 -5.01
CA VAL A 58 -11.94 11.41 -5.61
C VAL A 58 -12.88 12.32 -6.40
N SER A 59 -13.37 11.81 -7.52
CA SER A 59 -14.34 12.49 -8.37
C SER A 59 -15.69 11.81 -8.23
N VAL A 60 -16.71 12.56 -7.82
CA VAL A 60 -18.03 12.05 -7.47
C VAL A 60 -19.06 12.67 -8.41
N ILE A 61 -19.86 11.83 -9.07
CA ILE A 61 -20.98 12.32 -9.91
C ILE A 61 -22.07 12.93 -9.03
N PRO A 62 -22.85 13.92 -9.54
CA PRO A 62 -23.88 14.64 -8.77
C PRO A 62 -24.87 13.70 -8.08
N HIS A 63 -25.34 12.68 -8.78
CA HIS A 63 -26.26 11.71 -8.21
C HIS A 63 -25.70 11.01 -6.96
N THR A 64 -24.47 10.51 -7.02
CA THR A 64 -23.83 9.87 -5.84
C THR A 64 -23.71 10.86 -4.69
N ARG A 65 -23.38 12.12 -4.99
CA ARG A 65 -23.29 13.16 -3.97
C ARG A 65 -24.63 13.40 -3.28
N GLU A 66 -25.73 13.45 -4.04
CA GLU A 66 -27.09 13.74 -3.54
C GLU A 66 -27.65 12.61 -2.67
N VAL A 67 -27.35 11.34 -3.01
CA VAL A 67 -27.91 10.18 -2.31
C VAL A 67 -27.01 9.65 -1.20
N THR A 68 -25.89 10.31 -0.94
CA THR A 68 -24.93 9.91 0.11
C THR A 68 -24.59 11.07 1.03
N ILE A 69 -23.97 10.76 2.18
CA ILE A 69 -23.56 11.79 3.15
C ILE A 69 -22.51 12.77 2.60
N LEU A 70 -21.90 12.49 1.44
CA LEU A 70 -20.96 13.40 0.79
C LEU A 70 -21.61 14.73 0.39
N GLY A 71 -22.94 14.73 0.17
CA GLY A 71 -23.69 15.95 -0.11
C GLY A 71 -23.66 16.97 1.02
N ASP A 72 -23.63 16.49 2.27
CA ASP A 72 -23.63 17.32 3.48
C ASP A 72 -22.24 17.72 3.93
N LYS A 73 -21.20 17.08 3.40
CA LYS A 73 -19.79 17.33 3.78
C LYS A 73 -19.30 18.70 3.31
N ARG A 74 -18.50 19.30 4.16
CA ARG A 74 -17.93 20.64 3.98
C ARG A 74 -16.41 20.62 4.09
N LEU A 75 -15.81 21.71 3.67
CA LEU A 75 -14.38 21.96 3.87
C LEU A 75 -14.04 21.84 5.37
N SER A 76 -12.93 21.20 5.67
CA SER A 76 -12.42 20.91 7.02
C SER A 76 -13.18 19.81 7.80
N ASP A 77 -14.21 19.18 7.22
CA ASP A 77 -14.82 18.02 7.85
C ASP A 77 -13.85 16.84 7.90
N VAL A 78 -13.91 16.11 9.00
CA VAL A 78 -13.17 14.86 9.18
C VAL A 78 -14.03 13.72 8.64
N VAL A 79 -13.39 12.79 7.93
CA VAL A 79 -14.00 11.60 7.35
C VAL A 79 -13.24 10.34 7.78
N ASN A 80 -13.96 9.24 7.94
CA ASN A 80 -13.35 7.93 8.18
C ASN A 80 -12.84 7.35 6.86
N LEU A 81 -11.67 6.73 6.90
CA LEU A 81 -11.03 6.13 5.74
C LEU A 81 -10.80 4.63 5.96
N GLU A 82 -11.11 3.85 4.93
CA GLU A 82 -10.80 2.42 4.87
C GLU A 82 -10.09 2.13 3.55
N THR A 83 -8.85 1.65 3.63
CA THR A 83 -8.03 1.32 2.46
C THR A 83 -8.37 -0.07 1.94
N ASP A 84 -8.08 -0.33 0.67
CA ASP A 84 -8.29 -1.64 0.07
C ASP A 84 -7.45 -2.71 0.79
N ILE A 85 -8.09 -3.81 1.17
CA ILE A 85 -7.47 -4.91 1.89
C ILE A 85 -6.36 -5.60 1.07
N ILE A 86 -6.44 -5.54 -0.26
CA ILE A 86 -5.46 -6.18 -1.15
C ILE A 86 -4.06 -5.61 -0.92
N ALA A 87 -3.93 -4.28 -0.78
CA ALA A 87 -2.65 -3.64 -0.54
C ALA A 87 -1.98 -4.13 0.77
N LYS A 88 -2.79 -4.36 1.81
CA LYS A 88 -2.32 -4.91 3.10
C LYS A 88 -1.91 -6.38 3.00
N TYR A 89 -2.62 -7.17 2.18
CA TYR A 89 -2.22 -8.55 1.92
C TYR A 89 -0.91 -8.62 1.15
N VAL A 90 -0.72 -7.78 0.13
CA VAL A 90 0.53 -7.69 -0.62
C VAL A 90 1.69 -7.32 0.31
N GLU A 91 1.53 -6.30 1.15
CA GLU A 91 2.54 -5.94 2.14
C GLU A 91 2.88 -7.12 3.07
N LYS A 92 1.86 -7.79 3.60
CA LYS A 92 2.05 -8.94 4.50
C LYS A 92 2.78 -10.11 3.84
N LEU A 93 2.56 -10.34 2.55
CA LEU A 93 3.19 -11.41 1.78
C LEU A 93 4.63 -11.07 1.39
N LEU A 94 4.92 -9.80 1.11
CA LEU A 94 6.25 -9.33 0.73
C LEU A 94 7.18 -9.14 1.94
N CYS A 95 6.62 -8.92 3.14
CA CYS A 95 7.39 -8.82 4.38
C CYS A 95 7.39 -10.19 5.09
N PRO A 96 8.39 -11.06 4.88
CA PRO A 96 8.43 -12.37 5.53
C PRO A 96 8.45 -12.20 7.05
N TYR A 97 7.74 -13.07 7.72
CA TYR A 97 7.61 -13.16 9.17
C TYR A 97 8.99 -13.15 9.84
N GLY A 98 9.31 -12.07 10.56
CA GLY A 98 10.52 -11.96 11.39
C GLY A 98 11.51 -10.86 11.05
N GLY A 99 11.33 -10.11 9.96
CA GLY A 99 12.10 -8.89 9.72
C GLY A 99 11.46 -7.72 10.48
N SER A 100 12.24 -6.98 11.25
CA SER A 100 11.85 -5.65 11.73
C SER A 100 11.12 -4.91 10.61
N ARG A 101 9.95 -4.32 10.94
CA ARG A 101 9.28 -3.34 10.09
C ARG A 101 10.22 -2.15 9.86
N THR A 102 11.22 -2.33 9.02
CA THR A 102 11.85 -1.19 8.39
C THR A 102 10.84 -0.65 7.41
N VAL A 103 10.19 0.44 7.79
CA VAL A 103 9.57 1.37 6.86
C VAL A 103 10.52 1.44 5.67
N LEU A 104 10.02 1.14 4.47
CA LEU A 104 10.77 1.37 3.24
C LEU A 104 10.92 2.88 3.12
N ASP A 105 11.91 3.41 3.84
CA ASP A 105 12.36 4.76 3.65
C ASP A 105 13.06 4.81 2.28
N ASN A 106 12.63 5.72 1.42
CA ASN A 106 13.01 5.87 0.02
C ASN A 106 14.51 6.21 -0.18
N GLY A 107 15.42 5.52 0.50
CA GLY A 107 16.85 5.82 0.42
C GLY A 107 17.80 4.63 0.42
N ASP A 108 17.44 3.45 0.94
CA ASP A 108 18.43 2.44 1.29
C ASP A 108 18.29 1.06 0.60
N TYR A 109 17.74 1.00 -0.61
CA TYR A 109 17.69 -0.27 -1.36
C TYR A 109 19.10 -0.84 -1.66
N ASN A 110 20.15 -0.02 -1.62
CA ASN A 110 21.50 -0.44 -1.96
C ASN A 110 22.37 -0.88 -0.75
N GLN A 111 21.95 -0.66 0.49
CA GLN A 111 22.79 -1.04 1.63
C GLN A 111 22.46 -2.42 2.24
N SER A 112 21.25 -2.92 2.08
CA SER A 112 20.87 -4.22 2.66
C SER A 112 21.49 -5.42 1.97
N PHE A 113 21.86 -5.32 0.70
CA PHE A 113 22.53 -6.40 -0.03
C PHE A 113 24.03 -6.52 0.28
N ASN A 114 24.68 -5.42 0.70
CA ASN A 114 26.11 -5.44 0.96
C ASN A 114 26.48 -5.92 2.38
N ASN A 115 25.56 -5.93 3.32
CA ASN A 115 25.84 -6.42 4.67
C ASN A 115 25.75 -7.95 4.83
N SER A 116 25.07 -8.63 3.90
CA SER A 116 25.04 -10.11 3.88
C SER A 116 26.33 -10.73 3.37
N SER A 117 27.12 -10.01 2.57
CA SER A 117 28.40 -10.50 2.06
C SER A 117 29.57 -10.33 3.02
N ASN A 118 29.48 -9.41 3.99
CA ASN A 118 30.55 -9.19 4.98
C ASN A 118 30.43 -10.05 6.26
N ALA A 119 29.32 -10.76 6.46
CA ALA A 119 29.18 -11.69 7.58
C ALA A 119 29.84 -13.05 7.32
N LYS A 120 30.30 -13.33 6.09
CA LYS A 120 30.91 -14.61 5.71
C LYS A 120 32.46 -14.68 5.87
N SER A 121 33.11 -13.59 6.29
CA SER A 121 34.58 -13.56 6.34
C SER A 121 35.20 -13.73 7.75
N LYS A 122 34.42 -14.02 8.78
CA LYS A 122 34.95 -14.19 10.15
C LYS A 122 34.68 -15.54 10.82
N ILE A 123 34.17 -16.55 10.10
CA ILE A 123 34.05 -17.91 10.63
C ILE A 123 34.67 -18.89 9.60
N SER A 124 35.99 -18.87 9.53
CA SER A 124 36.77 -19.98 8.97
C SER A 124 37.94 -20.21 9.88
N ASN A 125 37.72 -21.01 10.89
CA ASN A 125 38.67 -21.96 11.46
C ASN A 125 37.97 -22.70 12.60
N ASN A 126 37.33 -23.77 12.33
CA ASN A 126 37.41 -25.07 12.96
C ASN A 126 36.11 -25.88 12.73
N VAL A 127 36.36 -27.15 12.38
CA VAL A 127 35.48 -28.33 12.38
C VAL A 127 34.93 -28.73 11.01
N ASN A 128 35.63 -29.73 10.47
CA ASN A 128 35.16 -30.72 9.49
C ASN A 128 33.93 -31.47 10.04
N SER A 129 32.80 -31.38 9.33
CA SER A 129 31.86 -32.50 9.22
C SER A 129 30.83 -32.18 8.11
N ASN A 130 30.78 -33.10 7.14
CA ASN A 130 29.85 -33.11 6.01
C ASN A 130 28.40 -33.06 6.46
N VAL A 131 27.66 -32.05 6.04
CA VAL A 131 26.18 -32.09 5.93
C VAL A 131 25.80 -31.44 4.62
N ASP A 132 25.39 -32.28 3.67
CA ASP A 132 24.73 -31.87 2.42
C ASP A 132 23.38 -31.21 2.76
N ILE A 133 23.32 -29.88 2.70
CA ILE A 133 22.04 -29.15 2.72
C ILE A 133 21.66 -28.85 1.28
N LYS A 134 20.84 -29.71 0.68
CA LYS A 134 20.09 -29.38 -0.53
C LYS A 134 19.09 -28.26 -0.19
N SER A 135 19.39 -27.04 -0.55
CA SER A 135 18.43 -25.94 -0.53
C SER A 135 17.39 -26.18 -1.64
N LYS A 136 16.19 -26.56 -1.26
CA LYS A 136 15.04 -26.53 -2.16
C LYS A 136 14.65 -25.07 -2.38
N ASN A 137 15.03 -24.53 -3.52
CA ASN A 137 14.47 -23.27 -4.04
C ASN A 137 13.02 -23.54 -4.44
N SER A 138 12.05 -23.14 -3.61
CA SER A 138 10.62 -23.20 -3.92
C SER A 138 10.13 -21.85 -4.46
N GLY A 139 10.81 -21.32 -5.46
CA GLY A 139 10.32 -20.17 -6.22
C GLY A 139 9.57 -20.62 -7.47
N ILE A 140 8.55 -19.86 -7.88
CA ILE A 140 7.90 -20.06 -9.19
C ILE A 140 8.93 -19.81 -10.27
N THR A 141 9.21 -20.84 -11.08
CA THR A 141 10.18 -20.75 -12.17
C THR A 141 9.51 -20.32 -13.46
N LYS A 142 10.31 -19.84 -14.42
CA LYS A 142 9.81 -19.48 -15.75
C LYS A 142 9.17 -20.68 -16.47
N GLU A 143 9.71 -21.88 -16.26
CA GLU A 143 9.17 -23.12 -16.79
C GLU A 143 7.77 -23.42 -16.24
N PHE A 144 7.56 -23.23 -14.93
CA PHE A 144 6.25 -23.39 -14.29
C PHE A 144 5.19 -22.46 -14.89
N LEU A 145 5.56 -21.21 -15.19
CA LEU A 145 4.63 -20.25 -15.81
C LEU A 145 4.25 -20.65 -17.23
N LEU A 146 5.22 -21.10 -18.03
CA LEU A 146 4.98 -21.56 -19.41
C LEU A 146 4.08 -22.80 -19.48
N GLU A 147 4.24 -23.74 -18.54
CA GLU A 147 3.41 -24.96 -18.48
C GLU A 147 1.96 -24.67 -18.05
N ASN A 148 1.71 -23.56 -17.34
CA ASN A 148 0.39 -23.19 -16.83
C ASN A 148 -0.27 -22.04 -17.60
N GLY A 149 0.26 -21.66 -18.75
CA GLY A 149 -0.40 -20.74 -19.71
C GLY A 149 -0.31 -19.27 -19.36
N PHE A 150 0.78 -18.84 -18.67
CA PHE A 150 1.09 -17.45 -18.36
C PHE A 150 2.31 -16.95 -19.14
#